data_32629afd625c8a16dfba146185f0d4f2
#
_entry.id   32629afd625c8a16dfba146185f0d4f2
#
_cell.length_a   1.000
_cell.length_b   1.000
_cell.length_c   1.000
_cell.angle_alpha   90.00
_cell.angle_beta   90.00
_cell.angle_gamma   90.00
#
_symmetry.space_group_name_H-M   'P 1'
#
loop_
_entity.id
_entity.type
_entity.pdbx_description
1 polymer ?
#
loop_
_entity_poly.entity_id
_entity_poly.type
_entity_poly.pdbx_seq_one_letter_code
_entity_poly.pdbx_strand_id
1 'polypeptide(L)'
;MTTKIVAGGLVGLVSLFCAGVAQGDSDQEKEACQLMDDPEGAQLGYAPAEYAFMLLRAKMSAETARVVMSEAAHDLCPNHVIDLPAGWR
;
A
#
# COMPACT_ATOMS: atom_id res chain seq x y z
N MET A 1 -29.02 -3.22 -25.82
CA MET A 1 -28.68 -3.33 -25.54
C MET A 1 -28.27 -3.34 -24.84
N THR A 2 -28.36 -3.24 -24.99
CA THR A 2 -27.84 -3.28 -24.40
C THR A 2 -27.44 -3.46 -23.57
N THR A 3 -27.51 -3.44 -23.67
CA THR A 3 -27.02 -3.62 -22.96
C THR A 3 -26.52 -3.89 -22.21
N LYS A 4 -26.42 -3.88 -22.24
CA LYS A 4 -25.91 -4.16 -21.51
C LYS A 4 -25.23 -4.15 -20.83
N ILE A 5 -25.32 -3.94 -21.02
CA ILE A 5 -24.60 -3.89 -20.35
C ILE A 5 -24.27 -4.02 -19.49
N VAL A 6 -24.41 -4.07 -19.50
CA VAL A 6 -23.99 -4.16 -18.66
C VAL A 6 -23.54 -4.48 -17.95
N ALA A 7 -23.51 -4.64 -18.04
CA ALA A 7 -23.06 -4.98 -17.36
C ALA A 7 -22.34 -5.11 -16.80
N GLY A 8 -22.20 -4.99 -17.05
CA GLY A 8 -21.39 -5.06 -16.53
C GLY A 8 -20.87 -4.85 -15.83
N GLY A 9 -20.85 -4.57 -16.02
CA GLY A 9 -20.21 -4.23 -15.29
C GLY A 9 -20.24 -4.16 -14.24
N LEU A 10 -20.64 -4.23 -14.17
CA LEU A 10 -20.63 -4.18 -13.13
C LEU A 10 -20.16 -4.70 -12.33
N VAL A 11 -20.06 -4.94 -12.54
CA VAL A 11 -19.68 -5.40 -11.80
C VAL A 11 -18.70 -5.42 -11.27
N GLY A 12 -18.51 -5.55 -11.51
CA GLY A 12 -17.54 -5.61 -10.92
C GLY A 12 -17.10 -4.85 -10.15
N LEU A 13 -17.35 -4.34 -10.31
CA LEU A 13 -16.98 -3.63 -9.62
C LEU A 13 -17.09 -3.62 -8.47
N VAL A 14 -17.62 -3.82 -8.26
CA VAL A 14 -17.96 -3.62 -7.24
C VAL A 14 -17.41 -4.20 -6.27
N SER A 15 -17.44 -5.04 -6.24
CA SER A 15 -17.03 -5.61 -5.29
C SER A 15 -15.93 -5.49 -4.90
N LEU A 16 -15.62 -5.32 -5.29
CA LEU A 16 -14.65 -5.31 -4.94
C LEU A 16 -14.31 -4.48 -4.23
N PHE A 17 -14.68 -3.75 -4.19
CA PHE A 17 -14.20 -2.84 -3.58
C PHE A 17 -14.27 -2.80 -2.26
N CYS A 18 -15.03 -3.21 -1.78
CA CYS A 18 -15.05 -3.09 -0.44
C CYS A 18 -14.11 -3.91 0.27
N ALA A 19 -13.81 -4.97 -0.25
CA ALA A 19 -13.04 -5.86 0.45
C ALA A 19 -11.69 -5.39 0.77
N GLY A 20 -11.06 -4.80 -0.09
CA GLY A 20 -9.71 -4.48 0.12
C GLY A 20 -9.45 -3.23 0.86
N VAL A 21 -10.50 -2.57 1.22
CA VAL A 21 -10.34 -1.29 1.71
C VAL A 21 -9.49 -1.18 2.92
N ALA A 22 -9.69 -2.02 3.87
CA ALA A 22 -9.01 -1.87 5.10
C ALA A 22 -7.66 -2.48 5.09
N GLN A 23 -7.35 -3.31 4.15
CA GLN A 23 -6.13 -4.03 4.21
C GLN A 23 -5.28 -3.72 3.07
N GLY A 24 -5.24 -2.96 2.34
CA GLY A 24 -4.39 -2.78 1.23
C GLY A 24 -4.36 -3.95 0.31
N ASP A 25 -4.10 -3.79 -0.93
CA ASP A 25 -4.03 -4.88 -1.88
C ASP A 25 -2.57 -5.11 -2.28
N SER A 26 -2.32 -6.08 -3.13
CA SER A 26 -0.98 -6.43 -3.48
C SER A 26 -0.27 -5.33 -4.23
N ASP A 27 -0.97 -4.52 -4.99
CA ASP A 27 -0.33 -3.40 -5.68
C ASP A 27 0.15 -2.36 -4.70
N GLN A 28 -0.64 -2.08 -3.67
CA GLN A 28 -0.24 -1.14 -2.63
C GLN A 28 0.95 -1.68 -1.85
N GLU A 29 0.96 -2.97 -1.57
CA GLU A 29 2.09 -3.57 -0.87
C GLU A 29 3.36 -3.50 -1.71
N LYS A 30 3.26 -3.77 -3.00
CA LYS A 30 4.42 -3.65 -3.88
C LYS A 30 4.92 -2.22 -3.91
N GLU A 31 4.01 -1.29 -3.97
CA GLU A 31 4.41 0.12 -3.96
C GLU A 31 5.13 0.47 -2.67
N ALA A 32 4.63 -0.02 -1.54
CA ALA A 32 5.27 0.26 -0.26
C ALA A 32 6.70 -0.27 -0.25
N CYS A 33 6.91 -1.49 -0.75
CA CYS A 33 8.26 -2.03 -0.83
C CYS A 33 9.15 -1.21 -1.74
N GLN A 34 8.61 -0.79 -2.89
CA GLN A 34 9.38 0.04 -3.81
C GLN A 34 9.77 1.37 -3.18
N LEU A 35 8.87 1.95 -2.44
CA LEU A 35 9.17 3.23 -1.78
C LEU A 35 10.21 3.06 -0.68
N MET A 36 10.17 1.95 0.05
CA MET A 36 11.17 1.69 1.05
C MET A 36 12.54 1.38 0.44
N ASP A 37 12.57 0.91 -0.79
CA ASP A 37 13.81 0.66 -1.51
C ASP A 37 14.32 1.88 -2.26
N ASP A 38 13.53 2.92 -2.36
CA ASP A 38 13.85 4.04 -3.23
C ASP A 38 14.99 4.86 -2.64
N PRO A 39 16.11 5.01 -3.36
CA PRO A 39 17.23 5.79 -2.85
C PRO A 39 16.92 7.27 -2.69
N GLU A 40 15.87 7.75 -3.33
CA GLU A 40 15.53 9.15 -3.22
C GLU A 40 15.17 9.53 -1.78
N GLY A 41 14.56 8.63 -1.04
CA GLY A 41 14.24 8.90 0.35
C GLY A 41 15.49 9.20 1.15
N ALA A 42 16.53 8.38 0.98
CA ALA A 42 17.79 8.60 1.68
C ALA A 42 18.46 9.89 1.24
N GLN A 43 18.37 10.20 -0.06
CA GLN A 43 18.96 11.43 -0.57
C GLN A 43 18.29 12.67 0.03
N LEU A 44 17.02 12.55 0.37
CA LEU A 44 16.28 13.65 0.98
C LEU A 44 16.41 13.67 2.50
N GLY A 45 17.09 12.70 3.07
CA GLY A 45 17.30 12.66 4.51
C GLY A 45 16.27 11.85 5.28
N TYR A 46 15.50 11.04 4.62
CA TYR A 46 14.47 10.24 5.30
C TYR A 46 14.91 8.80 5.46
N ALA A 47 14.46 8.17 6.54
CA ALA A 47 14.59 6.74 6.69
C ALA A 47 13.63 6.03 5.73
N PRO A 48 13.90 4.77 5.34
CA PRO A 48 13.07 4.10 4.34
C PRO A 48 11.59 4.05 4.70
N ALA A 49 11.25 3.69 5.92
CA ALA A 49 9.85 3.61 6.29
C ALA A 49 9.22 5.00 6.40
N GLU A 50 10.00 5.97 6.82
CA GLU A 50 9.50 7.33 6.94
C GLU A 50 9.13 7.89 5.57
N TYR A 51 9.99 7.70 4.60
CA TYR A 51 9.75 8.16 3.25
C TYR A 51 8.53 7.48 2.65
N ALA A 52 8.45 6.15 2.78
CA ALA A 52 7.34 5.39 2.22
C ALA A 52 6.01 5.82 2.86
N PHE A 53 6.00 5.97 4.18
CA PHE A 53 4.80 6.37 4.88
C PHE A 53 4.31 7.73 4.42
N MET A 54 5.22 8.66 4.27
CA MET A 54 4.90 10.00 3.84
C MET A 54 4.25 10.01 2.47
N LEU A 55 4.78 9.24 1.53
CA LEU A 55 4.22 9.20 0.18
C LEU A 55 2.91 8.42 0.12
N LEU A 56 2.78 7.35 0.90
CA LEU A 56 1.53 6.60 0.93
C LEU A 56 0.41 7.43 1.54
N ARG A 57 0.74 8.29 2.50
CA ARG A 57 -0.27 9.15 3.12
C ARG A 57 -0.87 10.16 2.16
N ALA A 58 -0.26 10.35 1.02
CA ALA A 58 -0.83 11.24 0.02
C ALA A 58 -2.06 10.62 -0.65
N LYS A 59 -2.24 9.31 -0.53
CA LYS A 59 -3.32 8.63 -1.23
C LYS A 59 -4.13 7.71 -0.32
N MET A 60 -3.81 7.61 0.94
CA MET A 60 -4.58 6.77 1.87
C MET A 60 -4.44 7.32 3.29
N SER A 61 -5.28 6.83 4.19
CA SER A 61 -5.22 7.29 5.57
C SER A 61 -3.94 6.80 6.23
N ALA A 62 -3.58 7.45 7.33
CA ALA A 62 -2.38 7.04 8.08
C ALA A 62 -2.49 5.60 8.57
N GLU A 63 -3.67 5.22 9.01
CA GLU A 63 -3.84 3.87 9.52
C GLU A 63 -3.75 2.85 8.41
N THR A 64 -4.32 3.12 7.26
CA THR A 64 -4.21 2.22 6.11
C THR A 64 -2.77 2.14 5.64
N ALA A 65 -2.07 3.27 5.58
CA ALA A 65 -0.67 3.26 5.17
C ALA A 65 0.18 2.41 6.11
N ARG A 66 -0.08 2.50 7.40
CA ARG A 66 0.65 1.70 8.38
C ARG A 66 0.41 0.21 8.16
N VAL A 67 -0.83 -0.17 7.94
CA VAL A 67 -1.17 -1.58 7.69
C VAL A 67 -0.54 -2.07 6.40
N VAL A 68 -0.61 -1.28 5.35
CA VAL A 68 -0.01 -1.64 4.07
C VAL A 68 1.49 -1.85 4.23
N MET A 69 2.17 -0.95 4.92
CA MET A 69 3.61 -1.07 5.10
C MET A 69 3.97 -2.30 5.93
N SER A 70 3.20 -2.56 6.97
CA SER A 70 3.45 -3.73 7.81
C SER A 70 3.27 -5.02 7.00
N GLU A 71 2.19 -5.11 6.27
CA GLU A 71 1.93 -6.30 5.47
C GLU A 71 2.95 -6.46 4.36
N ALA A 72 3.30 -5.35 3.71
CA ALA A 72 4.28 -5.40 2.64
C ALA A 72 5.62 -5.89 3.14
N ALA A 73 6.06 -5.36 4.27
CA ALA A 73 7.34 -5.76 4.81
C ALA A 73 7.35 -7.24 5.18
N HIS A 74 6.26 -7.73 5.78
CA HIS A 74 6.24 -9.14 6.16
C HIS A 74 6.11 -10.07 4.97
N ASP A 75 5.39 -9.66 3.95
CA ASP A 75 5.05 -10.56 2.84
C ASP A 75 5.99 -10.43 1.65
N LEU A 76 6.46 -9.25 1.36
CA LEU A 76 7.18 -9.00 0.11
C LEU A 76 8.61 -8.52 0.30
N CYS A 77 8.88 -7.74 1.33
CA CYS A 77 10.22 -7.21 1.52
C CYS A 77 10.63 -7.31 2.99
N PRO A 78 10.88 -8.53 3.47
CA PRO A 78 11.17 -8.74 4.90
C PRO A 78 12.42 -8.04 5.38
N ASN A 79 13.31 -7.67 4.48
CA ASN A 79 14.48 -6.89 4.87
C ASN A 79 14.10 -5.52 5.41
N HIS A 80 12.89 -5.06 5.17
CA HIS A 80 12.44 -3.76 5.67
C HIS A 80 11.65 -3.85 6.97
N VAL A 81 11.42 -5.05 7.50
CA VAL A 81 10.74 -5.16 8.79
C VAL A 81 11.50 -4.38 9.86
N ILE A 82 12.83 -4.45 9.82
CA ILE A 82 13.66 -3.76 10.80
C ILE A 82 13.56 -2.25 10.66
N ASP A 83 13.17 -1.75 9.51
CA ASP A 83 13.04 -0.32 9.27
C ASP A 83 11.72 0.24 9.79
N LEU A 84 10.75 -0.62 10.09
CA LEU A 84 9.47 -0.17 10.60
C LEU A 84 9.58 0.22 12.06
N PRO A 85 8.77 1.18 12.51
CA PRO A 85 8.67 1.44 13.95
C PRO A 85 8.32 0.15 14.68
N ALA A 86 8.79 0.01 15.90
CA ALA A 86 8.61 -1.22 16.65
C ALA A 86 7.15 -1.65 16.74
N GLY A 87 6.25 -0.71 16.90
CA GLY A 87 4.84 -1.04 17.00
C GLY A 87 4.19 -1.48 15.69
N TRP A 88 4.92 -1.38 14.57
CA TRP A 88 4.39 -1.77 13.26
C TRP A 88 4.94 -3.11 12.79
N ARG A 89 5.89 -3.68 13.52
CA ARG A 89 6.48 -4.94 13.12
C ARG A 89 5.57 -6.10 13.51
#